data_758a2fc6ba1dcddb2a175c5f44548c6f
#
_entry.id   758a2fc6ba1dcddb2a175c5f44548c6f
#
_cell.length_a   1.000
_cell.length_b   1.000
_cell.length_c   1.000
_cell.angle_alpha   90.00
_cell.angle_beta   90.00
_cell.angle_gamma   90.00
#
_symmetry.space_group_name_H-M   'P 1'
#
loop_
_entity.id
_entity.type
_entity.pdbx_description
1 polymer ?
#
loop_
_entity_poly.entity_id
_entity_poly.type
_entity_poly.pdbx_seq_one_letter_code
_entity_poly.pdbx_strand_id
1 'polypeptide(L)' 'MKILEFGDVTKRKMILIHGFQCPWQVWEEYIEHYKDDFHVIVPILSGHNPEEKEDFVSFSEDAKALEDYIIPRY' A
#
# COMPACT_ATOMS: atom_id res chain seq x y z
N MET A 1 -9.43 3.33 0.26
CA MET A 1 -8.18 2.54 0.25
C MET A 1 -7.35 2.93 1.46
N LYS A 2 -6.92 1.94 2.23
CA LYS A 2 -6.04 2.15 3.37
C LYS A 2 -4.59 1.94 2.93
N ILE A 3 -3.67 2.74 3.46
CA ILE A 3 -2.25 2.65 3.11
C ILE A 3 -1.44 2.41 4.38
N LEU A 4 -0.69 1.31 4.39
CA LEU A 4 0.21 0.96 5.49
C LEU A 4 1.62 1.39 5.13
N GLU A 5 2.38 1.83 6.13
CA GLU A 5 3.76 2.26 5.93
C GLU A 5 4.66 1.63 6.99
N PHE A 6 5.83 1.16 6.56
CA PHE A 6 6.79 0.47 7.42
C PHE A 6 8.19 1.01 7.18
N GLY A 7 9.02 1.03 8.21
CA GLY A 7 10.40 1.44 8.09
C GLY A 7 10.61 2.94 8.26
N ASP A 8 11.83 3.38 7.96
CA ASP A 8 12.26 4.77 8.18
C ASP A 8 11.83 5.65 7.01
N VAL A 9 11.06 6.70 7.31
CA VAL A 9 10.54 7.64 6.30
C VAL A 9 11.66 8.36 5.53
N THR A 10 12.88 8.42 6.07
CA THR A 10 14.01 9.07 5.39
C THR A 10 14.67 8.18 4.34
N LYS A 11 14.32 6.89 4.32
CA LYS A 11 14.89 5.95 3.35
C LYS A 11 14.16 6.03 2.01
N ARG A 12 14.74 5.40 0.97
CA ARG A 12 14.12 5.30 -0.34
C ARG A 12 12.77 4.62 -0.24
N LYS A 13 11.80 5.11 -1.00
CA LYS A 13 10.42 4.59 -0.96
C LYS A 13 10.31 3.32 -1.81
N MET A 14 9.61 2.32 -1.28
CA MET A 14 9.26 1.09 -2.00
C MET A 14 7.77 0.86 -1.84
N ILE A 15 7.06 0.73 -2.95
CA ILE A 15 5.61 0.51 -2.95
C ILE A 15 5.34 -0.94 -3.35
N LEU A 16 4.65 -1.69 -2.48
CA LEU A 16 4.28 -3.08 -2.74
C LEU A 16 2.77 -3.17 -2.92
N ILE A 17 2.34 -3.52 -4.14
CA ILE A 17 0.93 -3.59 -4.49
C ILE A 17 0.52 -5.05 -4.63
N HIS A 18 -0.49 -5.47 -3.81
CA HIS A 18 -1.01 -6.83 -3.88
C HIS A 18 -1.94 -6.99 -5.10
N GLY A 19 -2.16 -8.25 -5.51
CA GLY A 19 -3.07 -8.54 -6.60
C GLY A 19 -4.54 -8.43 -6.21
N PHE A 20 -5.42 -8.36 -7.21
CA PHE A 20 -6.87 -8.34 -7.00
C PHE A 20 -7.31 -9.62 -6.32
N GLN A 21 -8.11 -9.49 -5.27
CA GLN A 21 -8.57 -10.58 -4.40
C GLN A 21 -7.45 -11.31 -3.65
N CYS A 22 -6.23 -10.75 -3.65
CA CYS A 22 -5.14 -11.25 -2.80
C CYS A 22 -5.02 -10.37 -1.57
N PRO A 23 -4.80 -10.92 -0.36
CA PRO A 23 -4.61 -10.09 0.82
C PRO A 23 -3.25 -9.40 0.78
N TRP A 24 -3.17 -8.18 1.37
CA TRP A 24 -1.88 -7.46 1.43
C TRP A 24 -0.83 -8.25 2.22
N GLN A 25 -1.25 -9.18 3.08
CA GLN A 25 -0.38 -10.01 3.90
C GLN A 25 0.57 -10.89 3.08
N VAL A 26 0.32 -11.05 1.79
CA VAL A 26 1.27 -11.75 0.92
C VAL A 26 2.65 -11.08 0.91
N TRP A 27 2.72 -9.79 1.29
CA TRP A 27 3.96 -9.04 1.34
C TRP A 27 4.67 -9.06 2.69
N GLU A 28 4.12 -9.71 3.73
CA GLU A 28 4.69 -9.63 5.08
C GLU A 28 6.16 -10.02 5.16
N GLU A 29 6.56 -11.10 4.51
CA GLU A 29 7.97 -11.53 4.50
C GLU A 29 8.86 -10.50 3.80
N TYR A 30 8.38 -9.91 2.71
CA TYR A 30 9.11 -8.89 1.98
C TYR A 30 9.24 -7.60 2.78
N ILE A 31 8.19 -7.22 3.50
CA ILE A 31 8.21 -6.06 4.38
C ILE A 31 9.28 -6.22 5.45
N GLU A 32 9.33 -7.38 6.10
CA GLU A 32 10.35 -7.68 7.13
C GLU A 32 11.76 -7.61 6.56
N HIS A 33 11.93 -8.07 5.32
CA HIS A 33 13.24 -8.06 4.66
C HIS A 33 13.69 -6.66 4.26
N TYR A 34 12.79 -5.82 3.77
CA TYR A 34 13.14 -4.54 3.15
C TYR A 34 13.00 -3.32 4.06
N LYS A 35 12.24 -3.41 5.15
CA LYS A 35 11.94 -2.24 5.99
C LYS A 35 13.16 -1.58 6.63
N ASP A 36 14.28 -2.27 6.73
CA ASP A 36 15.52 -1.72 7.28
C ASP A 36 16.25 -0.83 6.28
N ASP A 37 16.08 -1.09 4.99
CA ASP A 37 16.76 -0.37 3.91
C ASP A 37 15.85 0.57 3.14
N PHE A 38 14.53 0.40 3.26
CA PHE A 38 13.54 1.17 2.52
C PHE A 38 12.41 1.62 3.44
N HIS A 39 11.75 2.69 3.04
CA HIS A 39 10.45 3.04 3.59
C HIS A 39 9.40 2.32 2.73
N VAL A 40 8.76 1.30 3.28
CA VAL A 40 7.87 0.41 2.53
C VAL A 40 6.43 0.91 2.66
N ILE A 41 5.78 1.14 1.53
CA ILE A 41 4.41 1.63 1.43
C ILE A 41 3.55 0.52 0.83
N VAL A 42 2.51 0.11 1.54
CA VAL A 42 1.66 -1.02 1.13
C VAL A 42 0.21 -0.54 1.08
N PRO A 43 -0.29 -0.14 -0.10
CA PRO A 43 -1.69 0.18 -0.25
C PRO A 43 -2.55 -1.09 -0.21
N ILE A 44 -3.67 -1.01 0.49
CA ILE A 44 -4.68 -2.07 0.48
C ILE A 44 -5.78 -1.60 -0.47
N LEU A 45 -5.95 -2.29 -1.59
CA LEU A 45 -6.93 -1.91 -2.60
C LEU A 45 -8.33 -1.80 -2.00
N SER A 46 -9.13 -0.89 -2.54
CA SER A 46 -10.51 -0.70 -2.12
C SER A 46 -11.27 -2.03 -2.20
N GLY A 47 -12.11 -2.31 -1.22
CA GLY A 47 -12.83 -3.57 -1.15
C GLY A 47 -12.02 -4.74 -0.62
N HIS A 48 -10.72 -4.56 -0.33
CA HIS A 48 -9.85 -5.63 0.17
C HIS A 48 -9.50 -5.48 1.66
N ASN A 49 -10.00 -4.43 2.32
CA ASN A 49 -9.80 -4.25 3.74
C ASN A 49 -11.10 -4.57 4.49
N PRO A 50 -11.14 -5.67 5.28
CA PRO A 50 -12.39 -6.06 5.97
C PRO A 50 -12.85 -5.05 7.03
N GLU A 51 -11.97 -4.14 7.45
CA GLU A 51 -12.31 -3.10 8.43
C GLU A 51 -12.97 -1.88 7.80
N GLU A 52 -12.89 -1.72 6.49
CA GLU A 52 -13.46 -0.59 5.77
C GLU A 52 -14.66 -1.05 4.94
N LYS A 53 -15.65 -0.17 4.81
CA LYS A 53 -16.88 -0.46 4.07
C LYS A 53 -16.88 0.19 2.69
N GLU A 54 -15.72 0.35 2.08
CA GLU A 54 -15.65 0.88 0.73
C GLU A 54 -15.60 -0.27 -0.28
N ASP A 55 -16.26 -0.05 -1.41
CA ASP A 55 -16.28 -1.04 -2.50
C ASP A 55 -15.15 -0.77 -3.48
N PHE A 56 -14.62 -1.83 -4.07
CA PHE A 56 -13.70 -1.69 -5.19
C PHE A 56 -14.49 -1.26 -6.43
N VAL A 57 -14.07 -0.16 -7.05
CA VAL A 57 -14.70 0.37 -8.26
C VAL A 57 -13.83 0.09 -9.48
N SER A 58 -12.57 0.50 -9.45
CA SER A 58 -11.65 0.26 -10.55
C SER A 58 -10.20 0.46 -10.10
N PHE A 59 -9.27 -0.13 -10.83
CA PHE A 59 -7.84 0.12 -10.59
C PHE A 59 -7.48 1.57 -10.87
N SER A 60 -8.14 2.23 -11.82
CA SER A 60 -7.89 3.64 -12.11
C SER A 60 -8.22 4.53 -10.92
N GLU A 61 -9.33 4.27 -10.22
CA GLU A 61 -9.67 5.05 -9.03
C GLU A 61 -8.70 4.80 -7.88
N ASP A 62 -8.27 3.55 -7.68
CA ASP A 62 -7.30 3.24 -6.64
C ASP A 62 -5.93 3.82 -6.97
N ALA A 63 -5.53 3.81 -8.24
CA ALA A 63 -4.28 4.45 -8.67
C ALA A 63 -4.32 5.95 -8.39
N LYS A 64 -5.44 6.61 -8.67
CA LYS A 64 -5.61 8.02 -8.38
C LYS A 64 -5.55 8.31 -6.89
N ALA A 65 -6.19 7.47 -6.08
CA ALA A 65 -6.17 7.61 -4.62
C ALA A 65 -4.74 7.45 -4.08
N LEU A 66 -3.97 6.52 -4.64
CA LEU A 66 -2.57 6.32 -4.27
C LEU A 66 -1.72 7.54 -4.64
N GLU A 67 -1.90 8.09 -5.85
CA GLU A 67 -1.23 9.31 -6.27
C GLU A 67 -1.53 10.46 -5.31
N ASP A 68 -2.80 10.65 -4.97
CA ASP A 68 -3.24 11.73 -4.08
C ASP A 68 -2.64 11.58 -2.68
N TYR A 69 -2.33 10.36 -2.27
CA TYR A 69 -1.66 10.10 -1.00
C TYR A 69 -0.15 10.35 -1.09
N ILE A 70 0.51 9.83 -2.14
CA ILE A 70 1.98 9.82 -2.26
C ILE A 70 2.54 11.19 -2.60
N ILE A 71 1.98 11.85 -3.62
CA ILE A 71 2.56 13.08 -4.17
C ILE A 71 2.70 14.19 -3.13
N PRO A 72 1.70 14.54 -2.31
CA PRO A 72 1.87 15.59 -1.32
C PRO A 72 2.77 15.22 -0.14
N ARG A 73 3.05 13.94 0.08
CA ARG A 73 3.89 13.47 1.21
C ARG A 73 5.34 13.26 0.81
N TYR A 74 5.57 12.86 -0.40
CA TYR A 74 6.87 12.45 -0.92
C TYR A 74 7.12 13.03 -2.29
#